data_fa83ce74ab60ce6cbc6d51fc325871c8
#
_entry.id   fa83ce74ab60ce6cbc6d51fc325871c8
#
_cell.length_a   1.000
_cell.length_b   1.000
_cell.length_c   1.000
_cell.angle_alpha   90.00
_cell.angle_beta   90.00
_cell.angle_gamma   90.00
#
_symmetry.space_group_name_H-M   'P 1'
#
loop_
_entity.id
_entity.type
_entity.pdbx_description
1 polymer ?
#
loop_
_entity_poly.entity_id
_entity_poly.type
_entity_poly.pdbx_seq_one_letter_code
_entity_poly.pdbx_strand_id
1 'polypeptide(L)'
;MNIISDKVYRNTYVYYIKRVVIRSIPVYIIALLLGIMVCVYYKGSYSSYYSSNASIKKQQSEYEDYQESIGKPLKMGDYMLYIFKGIEPIDKNVPADKKIELPITYLAIIIMCAFIVGINVGDKDDYVVLCFSKSRNVWLTGKLSGMYISGIVIIMELILVVAVISGGKTGFASCESAYLVRYDYNKMTGFFSVMAVILSMVMSVVMLITLQFMISVILGQIEGYISITALSVAAIFVDSCFIPGNGLMLIRYSYFLSGGYNVIFICVYAIIVTIISYVVSNIYMKQKDIL
;
A
#
# COMPACT_ATOMS: atom_id res chain seq x y z
N MET A 1 -0.78 21.37 36.17
CA MET A 1 0.09 20.79 35.13
C MET A 1 0.58 21.95 34.27
N ASN A 2 1.88 22.14 34.11
CA ASN A 2 2.44 23.44 33.71
C ASN A 2 2.30 23.70 32.21
N ILE A 3 1.74 24.85 31.80
CA ILE A 3 1.60 25.37 30.43
C ILE A 3 2.92 25.32 29.65
N ILE A 4 4.06 25.48 30.32
CA ILE A 4 5.41 25.38 29.74
C ILE A 4 5.71 23.94 29.30
N SER A 5 5.32 22.94 30.08
CA SER A 5 5.47 21.51 29.78
C SER A 5 4.71 21.10 28.50
N ASP A 6 3.47 21.61 28.37
CA ASP A 6 2.62 21.28 27.21
C ASP A 6 3.14 21.92 25.90
N LYS A 7 3.70 23.14 25.99
CA LYS A 7 4.30 23.81 24.83
C LYS A 7 5.56 23.11 24.37
N VAL A 8 6.43 22.66 25.27
CA VAL A 8 7.64 21.91 24.94
C VAL A 8 7.27 20.54 24.33
N TYR A 9 6.30 19.82 24.92
CA TYR A 9 5.79 18.58 24.42
C TYR A 9 5.28 18.72 22.98
N ARG A 10 4.39 19.68 22.71
CA ARG A 10 3.81 19.94 21.40
C ARG A 10 4.88 20.30 20.36
N ASN A 11 5.85 21.14 20.73
CA ASN A 11 6.93 21.53 19.81
C ASN A 11 7.83 20.35 19.44
N THR A 12 8.15 19.48 20.39
CA THR A 12 8.95 18.28 20.17
C THR A 12 8.21 17.27 19.29
N TYR A 13 6.91 17.05 19.54
CA TYR A 13 6.06 16.18 18.72
C TYR A 13 5.99 16.65 17.26
N VAL A 14 5.70 17.94 17.03
CA VAL A 14 5.66 18.53 15.68
C VAL A 14 7.03 18.47 15.00
N TYR A 15 8.13 18.64 15.74
CA TYR A 15 9.47 18.51 15.24
C TYR A 15 9.72 17.12 14.63
N TYR A 16 9.36 16.05 15.36
CA TYR A 16 9.53 14.69 14.85
C TYR A 16 8.70 14.41 13.61
N ILE A 17 7.43 14.84 13.58
CA ILE A 17 6.60 14.69 12.39
C ILE A 17 7.26 15.37 11.19
N LYS A 18 7.64 16.65 11.30
CA LYS A 18 8.30 17.40 10.22
C LYS A 18 9.56 16.72 9.75
N ARG A 19 10.39 16.25 10.69
CA ARG A 19 11.66 15.60 10.37
C ARG A 19 11.46 14.31 9.56
N VAL A 20 10.52 13.46 9.98
CA VAL A 20 10.20 12.22 9.27
C VAL A 20 9.67 12.52 7.87
N VAL A 21 8.73 13.44 7.74
CA VAL A 21 8.13 13.81 6.44
C VAL A 21 9.20 14.37 5.48
N ILE A 22 10.08 15.27 5.96
CA ILE A 22 11.15 15.84 5.13
C ILE A 22 12.14 14.76 4.69
N ARG A 23 12.54 13.85 5.58
CA ARG A 23 13.45 12.75 5.23
C ARG A 23 12.85 11.75 4.26
N SER A 24 11.52 11.65 4.23
CA SER A 24 10.81 10.76 3.31
C SER A 24 10.61 11.34 1.90
N ILE A 25 10.98 12.60 1.65
CA ILE A 25 10.83 13.24 0.33
C ILE A 25 11.44 12.42 -0.83
N PRO A 26 12.65 11.83 -0.72
CA PRO A 26 13.17 10.98 -1.79
C PRO A 26 12.26 9.78 -2.13
N VAL A 27 11.61 9.22 -1.11
CA VAL A 27 10.67 8.08 -1.29
C VAL A 27 9.43 8.55 -2.05
N TYR A 28 8.91 9.75 -1.76
CA TYR A 28 7.76 10.33 -2.49
C TYR A 28 8.09 10.53 -3.96
N ILE A 29 9.26 11.08 -4.27
CA ILE A 29 9.70 11.26 -5.66
C ILE A 29 9.75 9.92 -6.39
N ILE A 30 10.28 8.88 -5.75
CA ILE A 30 10.34 7.53 -6.32
C ILE A 30 8.91 6.97 -6.51
N ALA A 31 8.00 7.16 -5.55
CA ALA A 31 6.61 6.74 -5.65
C ALA A 31 5.88 7.40 -6.81
N LEU A 32 6.07 8.72 -6.97
CA LEU A 32 5.49 9.50 -8.07
C LEU A 32 5.97 8.97 -9.43
N LEU A 33 7.29 8.82 -9.59
CA LEU A 33 7.90 8.32 -10.84
C LEU A 33 7.42 6.90 -11.16
N LEU A 34 7.38 6.02 -10.16
CA LEU A 34 6.88 4.66 -10.31
C LEU A 34 5.42 4.65 -10.74
N GLY A 35 4.57 5.46 -10.10
CA GLY A 35 3.16 5.58 -10.45
C GLY A 35 2.96 6.02 -11.90
N ILE A 36 3.68 7.04 -12.34
CA ILE A 36 3.63 7.53 -13.74
C ILE A 36 4.09 6.42 -14.70
N MET A 37 5.24 5.79 -14.43
CA MET A 37 5.80 4.74 -15.28
C MET A 37 4.83 3.56 -15.43
N VAL A 38 4.25 3.11 -14.34
CA VAL A 38 3.30 1.98 -14.33
C VAL A 38 2.02 2.32 -15.10
N CYS A 39 1.47 3.51 -14.92
CA CYS A 39 0.27 3.95 -15.64
C CYS A 39 0.52 4.10 -17.15
N VAL A 40 1.66 4.65 -17.54
CA VAL A 40 2.03 4.80 -18.96
C VAL A 40 2.26 3.43 -19.59
N TYR A 41 2.96 2.52 -18.89
CA TYR A 41 3.16 1.14 -19.36
C TYR A 41 1.83 0.41 -19.53
N TYR A 42 0.93 0.50 -18.54
CA TYR A 42 -0.40 -0.12 -18.61
C TYR A 42 -1.22 0.39 -19.80
N LYS A 43 -1.24 1.71 -20.01
CA LYS A 43 -1.92 2.33 -21.15
C LYS A 43 -1.35 1.85 -22.49
N GLY A 44 -0.03 1.75 -22.59
CA GLY A 44 0.66 1.26 -23.81
C GLY A 44 0.32 -0.22 -24.09
N SER A 45 0.40 -1.06 -23.05
CA SER A 45 0.08 -2.50 -23.17
C SER A 45 -1.38 -2.73 -23.54
N TYR A 46 -2.31 -1.96 -22.96
CA TYR A 46 -3.72 -1.99 -23.29
C TYR A 46 -3.97 -1.60 -24.76
N SER A 47 -3.37 -0.50 -25.22
CA SER A 47 -3.49 -0.05 -26.61
C SER A 47 -2.94 -1.08 -27.61
N SER A 48 -1.79 -1.66 -27.33
CA SER A 48 -1.15 -2.69 -28.18
C SER A 48 -1.99 -3.96 -28.27
N TYR A 49 -2.56 -4.41 -27.14
CA TYR A 49 -3.46 -5.56 -27.13
C TYR A 49 -4.70 -5.36 -28.00
N TYR A 50 -5.36 -4.19 -27.88
CA TYR A 50 -6.55 -3.92 -28.66
C TYR A 50 -6.25 -3.71 -30.15
N SER A 51 -5.15 -3.08 -30.52
CA SER A 51 -4.76 -2.92 -31.92
C SER A 51 -4.46 -4.28 -32.59
N SER A 52 -3.80 -5.19 -31.90
CA SER A 52 -3.51 -6.53 -32.39
C SER A 52 -4.77 -7.38 -32.56
N ASN A 53 -5.68 -7.31 -31.58
CA ASN A 53 -6.94 -8.05 -31.65
C ASN A 53 -7.95 -7.45 -32.62
N ALA A 54 -7.93 -6.15 -32.88
CA ALA A 54 -8.77 -5.52 -33.88
C ALA A 54 -8.44 -5.99 -35.30
N SER A 55 -7.16 -6.27 -35.60
CA SER A 55 -6.75 -6.83 -36.88
C SER A 55 -7.21 -8.29 -37.07
N ILE A 56 -7.16 -9.09 -36.01
CA ILE A 56 -7.62 -10.50 -36.04
C ILE A 56 -9.15 -10.56 -36.10
N LYS A 57 -9.85 -9.68 -35.39
CA LYS A 57 -11.32 -9.64 -35.36
C LYS A 57 -11.95 -9.06 -36.62
N LYS A 58 -11.24 -8.19 -37.37
CA LYS A 58 -11.68 -7.81 -38.74
C LYS A 58 -11.77 -8.99 -39.70
N GLN A 59 -11.01 -10.05 -39.46
CA GLN A 59 -11.10 -11.28 -40.23
C GLN A 59 -12.19 -12.25 -39.75
N GLN A 60 -12.70 -12.07 -38.52
CA GLN A 60 -13.72 -12.94 -37.91
C GLN A 60 -15.09 -12.27 -37.72
N SER A 61 -15.31 -11.04 -38.21
CA SER A 61 -16.50 -10.23 -37.94
C SER A 61 -17.74 -10.65 -38.72
N GLU A 62 -18.29 -11.81 -38.40
CA GLU A 62 -19.70 -12.17 -38.65
C GLU A 62 -20.58 -12.10 -37.38
N TYR A 63 -20.08 -11.64 -36.23
CA TYR A 63 -20.84 -11.54 -34.98
C TYR A 63 -20.93 -10.08 -34.51
N GLU A 64 -22.07 -9.43 -34.77
CA GLU A 64 -22.37 -8.01 -34.49
C GLU A 64 -22.34 -7.64 -32.98
N ASP A 65 -22.51 -8.56 -32.07
CA ASP A 65 -22.59 -8.28 -30.62
C ASP A 65 -21.25 -7.98 -29.94
N TYR A 66 -20.11 -8.19 -30.63
CA TYR A 66 -18.76 -8.01 -30.06
C TYR A 66 -18.18 -6.61 -30.30
N GLN A 67 -18.81 -5.76 -31.08
CA GLN A 67 -18.25 -4.43 -31.44
C GLN A 67 -18.33 -3.37 -30.34
N GLU A 68 -19.16 -3.53 -29.33
CA GLU A 68 -19.36 -2.48 -28.29
C GLU A 68 -18.21 -2.36 -27.27
N SER A 69 -17.33 -3.33 -27.14
CA SER A 69 -16.28 -3.34 -26.11
C SER A 69 -14.91 -2.89 -26.61
N ILE A 70 -14.71 -2.82 -27.94
CA ILE A 70 -13.41 -2.50 -28.54
C ILE A 70 -13.13 -1.01 -28.41
N GLY A 71 -12.09 -0.64 -27.63
CA GLY A 71 -11.56 0.72 -27.62
C GLY A 71 -12.17 1.68 -26.60
N LYS A 72 -12.92 1.19 -25.61
CA LYS A 72 -13.35 2.06 -24.49
C LYS A 72 -12.14 2.63 -23.76
N PRO A 73 -12.08 3.95 -23.53
CA PRO A 73 -10.95 4.57 -22.86
C PRO A 73 -10.83 4.06 -21.42
N LEU A 74 -9.61 3.72 -20.99
CA LEU A 74 -9.32 3.33 -19.61
C LEU A 74 -9.80 4.40 -18.63
N LYS A 75 -10.37 3.95 -17.52
CA LYS A 75 -10.88 4.78 -16.45
C LYS A 75 -10.03 4.63 -15.18
N MET A 76 -10.30 5.48 -14.20
CA MET A 76 -9.56 5.52 -12.94
C MET A 76 -9.51 4.15 -12.22
N GLY A 77 -10.61 3.41 -12.20
CA GLY A 77 -10.70 2.09 -11.58
C GLY A 77 -9.76 1.07 -12.20
N ASP A 78 -9.58 1.10 -13.54
CA ASP A 78 -8.69 0.18 -14.26
C ASP A 78 -7.23 0.41 -13.86
N TYR A 79 -6.78 1.66 -13.79
CA TYR A 79 -5.43 2.02 -13.34
C TYR A 79 -5.20 1.70 -11.87
N MET A 80 -6.17 2.00 -11.00
CA MET A 80 -6.10 1.69 -9.57
C MET A 80 -5.93 0.19 -9.36
N LEU A 81 -6.77 -0.60 -10.05
CA LEU A 81 -6.68 -2.04 -9.95
C LEU A 81 -5.32 -2.54 -10.47
N TYR A 82 -4.80 -2.00 -11.56
CA TYR A 82 -3.49 -2.41 -12.09
C TYR A 82 -2.33 -2.13 -11.13
N ILE A 83 -2.31 -0.95 -10.48
CA ILE A 83 -1.25 -0.57 -9.53
C ILE A 83 -1.31 -1.44 -8.27
N PHE A 84 -2.50 -1.64 -7.72
CA PHE A 84 -2.71 -2.31 -6.43
C PHE A 84 -3.22 -3.75 -6.56
N LYS A 85 -3.20 -4.31 -7.78
CA LYS A 85 -3.71 -5.65 -8.06
C LYS A 85 -3.21 -6.69 -7.04
N GLY A 86 -1.90 -6.74 -6.86
CA GLY A 86 -1.29 -7.87 -6.16
C GLY A 86 -1.29 -9.13 -7.02
N ILE A 87 -1.52 -10.28 -6.40
CA ILE A 87 -1.62 -11.59 -7.06
C ILE A 87 -2.88 -12.31 -6.59
N GLU A 88 -3.52 -12.99 -7.53
CA GLU A 88 -4.63 -13.89 -7.22
C GLU A 88 -4.17 -15.03 -6.28
N PRO A 89 -5.07 -15.55 -5.44
CA PRO A 89 -4.78 -16.76 -4.67
C PRO A 89 -4.28 -17.88 -5.58
N ILE A 90 -3.20 -18.54 -5.18
CA ILE A 90 -2.61 -19.62 -5.99
C ILE A 90 -3.52 -20.83 -5.96
N ASP A 91 -4.15 -21.15 -7.09
CA ASP A 91 -4.89 -22.40 -7.25
C ASP A 91 -3.90 -23.58 -7.32
N LYS A 92 -4.06 -24.55 -6.42
CA LYS A 92 -3.20 -25.74 -6.32
C LYS A 92 -3.24 -26.62 -7.59
N ASN A 93 -4.29 -26.47 -8.39
CA ASN A 93 -4.52 -27.30 -9.59
C ASN A 93 -3.83 -26.78 -10.86
N VAL A 94 -3.25 -25.57 -10.84
CA VAL A 94 -2.58 -24.98 -12.00
C VAL A 94 -1.05 -25.21 -11.90
N PRO A 95 -0.34 -25.60 -12.95
CA PRO A 95 1.12 -25.78 -12.94
C PRO A 95 1.87 -24.52 -12.51
N ALA A 96 2.95 -24.67 -11.75
CA ALA A 96 3.67 -23.56 -11.13
C ALA A 96 4.23 -22.54 -12.13
N ASP A 97 4.62 -22.98 -13.31
CA ASP A 97 5.15 -22.17 -14.40
C ASP A 97 4.14 -21.16 -14.99
N LYS A 98 2.84 -21.44 -14.86
CA LYS A 98 1.76 -20.55 -15.32
C LYS A 98 1.19 -19.63 -14.23
N LYS A 99 1.69 -19.74 -13.00
CA LYS A 99 1.04 -19.14 -11.81
C LYS A 99 1.71 -17.88 -11.28
N ILE A 100 2.99 -17.66 -11.55
CA ILE A 100 3.75 -16.66 -10.80
C ILE A 100 4.00 -15.44 -11.68
N GLU A 101 3.01 -14.55 -11.75
CA GLU A 101 3.27 -13.15 -12.08
C GLU A 101 3.70 -12.44 -10.81
N LEU A 102 4.98 -12.05 -10.73
CA LEU A 102 5.46 -11.26 -9.59
C LEU A 102 4.73 -9.91 -9.54
N PRO A 103 4.04 -9.58 -8.45
CA PRO A 103 3.34 -8.30 -8.31
C PRO A 103 4.34 -7.17 -8.01
N ILE A 104 5.07 -6.72 -9.03
CA ILE A 104 6.19 -5.78 -8.90
C ILE A 104 5.74 -4.48 -8.24
N THR A 105 4.56 -3.96 -8.59
CA THR A 105 4.02 -2.71 -8.02
C THR A 105 3.70 -2.85 -6.54
N TYR A 106 3.11 -3.96 -6.13
CA TYR A 106 2.86 -4.30 -4.74
C TYR A 106 4.16 -4.36 -3.92
N LEU A 107 5.17 -5.09 -4.43
CA LEU A 107 6.48 -5.18 -3.77
C LEU A 107 7.15 -3.81 -3.67
N ALA A 108 7.07 -2.99 -4.72
CA ALA A 108 7.64 -1.65 -4.72
C ALA A 108 6.99 -0.76 -3.64
N ILE A 109 5.66 -0.80 -3.48
CA ILE A 109 4.95 -0.05 -2.43
C ILE A 109 5.41 -0.48 -1.04
N ILE A 110 5.53 -1.78 -0.80
CA ILE A 110 6.01 -2.29 0.49
C ILE A 110 7.45 -1.88 0.76
N ILE A 111 8.33 -1.99 -0.23
CA ILE A 111 9.72 -1.56 -0.11
C ILE A 111 9.79 -0.06 0.22
N MET A 112 8.99 0.78 -0.42
CA MET A 112 8.92 2.20 -0.11
C MET A 112 8.45 2.47 1.32
N CYS A 113 7.42 1.77 1.79
CA CYS A 113 6.98 1.85 3.19
C CYS A 113 8.09 1.38 4.15
N ALA A 114 8.79 0.31 3.81
CA ALA A 114 9.89 -0.21 4.60
C ALA A 114 11.08 0.76 4.66
N PHE A 115 11.38 1.47 3.58
CA PHE A 115 12.38 2.52 3.56
C PHE A 115 12.02 3.70 4.44
N ILE A 116 10.75 4.14 4.49
CA ILE A 116 10.31 5.20 5.40
C ILE A 116 10.66 4.84 6.85
N VAL A 117 10.38 3.62 7.28
CA VAL A 117 10.73 3.17 8.63
C VAL A 117 12.25 3.09 8.78
N GLY A 118 12.93 2.46 7.83
CA GLY A 118 14.37 2.26 7.86
C GLY A 118 15.17 3.58 7.98
N ILE A 119 14.83 4.61 7.23
CA ILE A 119 15.52 5.91 7.27
C ILE A 119 15.29 6.63 8.62
N ASN A 120 14.17 6.36 9.27
CA ASN A 120 13.74 7.11 10.45
C ASN A 120 13.96 6.39 11.78
N VAL A 121 14.25 5.08 11.79
CA VAL A 121 14.63 4.33 12.99
C VAL A 121 16.15 4.35 13.14
N GLY A 122 16.65 4.56 14.35
CA GLY A 122 18.10 4.49 14.65
C GLY A 122 18.90 5.73 14.30
N ASP A 123 18.22 6.89 14.22
CA ASP A 123 18.87 8.17 14.00
C ASP A 123 19.72 8.58 15.20
N LYS A 124 21.01 8.88 14.98
CA LYS A 124 21.95 9.30 16.04
C LYS A 124 21.49 10.54 16.79
N ASP A 125 20.81 11.47 16.10
CA ASP A 125 20.31 12.70 16.71
C ASP A 125 19.10 12.45 17.64
N ASP A 126 18.49 11.28 17.58
CA ASP A 126 17.36 10.93 18.46
C ASP A 126 17.77 10.91 19.92
N TYR A 127 18.97 10.45 20.21
CA TYR A 127 19.49 10.44 21.59
C TYR A 127 19.58 11.84 22.17
N VAL A 128 20.04 12.81 21.36
CA VAL A 128 20.16 14.21 21.78
C VAL A 128 18.75 14.78 22.08
N VAL A 129 17.81 14.59 21.19
CA VAL A 129 16.45 15.12 21.37
C VAL A 129 15.70 14.39 22.50
N LEU A 130 15.93 13.09 22.71
CA LEU A 130 15.39 12.35 23.84
C LEU A 130 15.89 12.90 25.20
N CYS A 131 17.17 13.27 25.30
CA CYS A 131 17.71 13.93 26.50
C CYS A 131 17.02 15.25 26.79
N PHE A 132 16.71 16.06 25.76
CA PHE A 132 16.01 17.35 25.94
C PHE A 132 14.51 17.20 26.20
N SER A 133 13.84 16.23 25.57
CA SER A 133 12.38 16.06 25.68
C SER A 133 11.94 15.40 26.98
N LYS A 134 12.83 14.69 27.67
CA LYS A 134 12.57 13.91 28.90
C LYS A 134 11.39 12.93 28.76
N SER A 135 10.86 12.68 27.57
CA SER A 135 9.67 11.84 27.35
C SER A 135 9.84 10.92 26.15
N ARG A 136 10.06 9.64 26.41
CA ARG A 136 10.15 8.58 25.41
C ARG A 136 8.84 8.43 24.60
N ASN A 137 7.70 8.68 25.25
CA ASN A 137 6.40 8.59 24.58
C ASN A 137 6.24 9.65 23.46
N VAL A 138 6.74 10.87 23.66
CA VAL A 138 6.70 11.93 22.63
C VAL A 138 7.51 11.55 21.41
N TRP A 139 8.69 10.96 21.64
CA TRP A 139 9.54 10.45 20.58
C TRP A 139 8.83 9.36 19.78
N LEU A 140 8.32 8.32 20.48
CA LEU A 140 7.63 7.20 19.87
C LEU A 140 6.44 7.65 19.02
N THR A 141 5.52 8.42 19.65
CA THR A 141 4.29 8.86 18.99
C THR A 141 4.57 9.84 17.85
N GLY A 142 5.50 10.77 18.04
CA GLY A 142 5.88 11.74 17.01
C GLY A 142 6.50 11.08 15.78
N LYS A 143 7.39 10.13 15.97
CA LYS A 143 8.00 9.37 14.86
C LYS A 143 6.97 8.51 14.15
N LEU A 144 6.19 7.71 14.86
CA LEU A 144 5.15 6.88 14.25
C LEU A 144 4.14 7.72 13.49
N SER A 145 3.68 8.84 14.06
CA SER A 145 2.75 9.74 13.36
C SER A 145 3.36 10.29 12.06
N GLY A 146 4.64 10.67 12.09
CA GLY A 146 5.34 11.11 10.89
C GLY A 146 5.44 10.02 9.82
N MET A 147 5.75 8.78 10.23
CA MET A 147 5.82 7.63 9.32
C MET A 147 4.43 7.27 8.75
N TYR A 148 3.36 7.35 9.55
CA TYR A 148 1.98 7.14 9.07
C TYR A 148 1.60 8.18 8.02
N ILE A 149 1.87 9.47 8.30
CA ILE A 149 1.63 10.53 7.32
C ILE A 149 2.40 10.24 6.04
N SER A 150 3.67 9.83 6.15
CA SER A 150 4.50 9.51 4.98
C SER A 150 3.97 8.32 4.18
N GLY A 151 3.52 7.26 4.84
CA GLY A 151 2.89 6.11 4.17
C GLY A 151 1.56 6.46 3.48
N ILE A 152 0.73 7.30 4.14
CA ILE A 152 -0.52 7.81 3.56
C ILE A 152 -0.23 8.68 2.34
N VAL A 153 0.78 9.54 2.39
CA VAL A 153 1.18 10.39 1.25
C VAL A 153 1.53 9.54 0.04
N ILE A 154 2.27 8.44 0.18
CA ILE A 154 2.57 7.52 -0.95
C ILE A 154 1.29 7.00 -1.60
N ILE A 155 0.34 6.51 -0.80
CA ILE A 155 -0.92 6.00 -1.34
C ILE A 155 -1.70 7.12 -2.05
N MET A 156 -1.77 8.30 -1.46
CA MET A 156 -2.46 9.46 -2.04
C MET A 156 -1.79 9.95 -3.32
N GLU A 157 -0.45 9.95 -3.40
CA GLU A 157 0.30 10.28 -4.61
C GLU A 157 -0.01 9.30 -5.75
N LEU A 158 -0.02 7.99 -5.49
CA LEU A 158 -0.36 6.99 -6.49
C LEU A 158 -1.81 7.17 -6.98
N ILE A 159 -2.77 7.43 -6.08
CA ILE A 159 -4.15 7.73 -6.45
C ILE A 159 -4.25 9.01 -7.29
N LEU A 160 -3.50 10.04 -6.93
CA LEU A 160 -3.48 11.32 -7.66
C LEU A 160 -2.91 11.13 -9.07
N VAL A 161 -1.81 10.38 -9.23
CA VAL A 161 -1.24 10.04 -10.55
C VAL A 161 -2.29 9.32 -11.41
N VAL A 162 -2.99 8.36 -10.86
CA VAL A 162 -4.08 7.66 -11.55
C VAL A 162 -5.18 8.62 -11.97
N ALA A 163 -5.62 9.50 -11.08
CA ALA A 163 -6.67 10.48 -11.38
C ALA A 163 -6.27 11.43 -12.53
N VAL A 164 -5.02 11.89 -12.52
CA VAL A 164 -4.49 12.76 -13.58
C VAL A 164 -4.39 12.03 -14.91
N ILE A 165 -3.82 10.82 -14.96
CA ILE A 165 -3.59 10.07 -16.20
C ILE A 165 -4.91 9.56 -16.80
N SER A 166 -5.88 9.20 -15.96
CA SER A 166 -7.24 8.81 -16.42
C SER A 166 -8.09 9.98 -16.88
N GLY A 167 -7.62 11.22 -16.71
CA GLY A 167 -8.40 12.44 -16.98
C GLY A 167 -9.62 12.58 -16.07
N GLY A 168 -9.57 12.04 -14.84
CA GLY A 168 -10.66 12.09 -13.86
C GLY A 168 -11.86 11.21 -14.19
N LYS A 169 -11.77 10.35 -15.20
CA LYS A 169 -12.86 9.43 -15.59
C LYS A 169 -13.03 8.34 -14.54
N THR A 170 -14.04 8.46 -13.69
CA THR A 170 -14.35 7.50 -12.63
C THR A 170 -14.95 6.20 -13.18
N GLY A 171 -14.84 5.10 -12.41
CA GLY A 171 -15.37 3.79 -12.75
C GLY A 171 -14.36 2.90 -13.48
N PHE A 172 -14.90 1.86 -14.16
CA PHE A 172 -14.13 0.89 -14.96
C PHE A 172 -14.57 0.97 -16.42
N ALA A 173 -13.66 0.70 -17.36
CA ALA A 173 -13.97 0.80 -18.80
C ALA A 173 -14.84 -0.36 -19.26
N SER A 174 -14.47 -1.60 -18.94
CA SER A 174 -15.22 -2.83 -19.25
C SER A 174 -14.64 -4.02 -18.50
N CYS A 175 -15.37 -5.17 -18.49
CA CYS A 175 -14.81 -6.44 -17.98
C CYS A 175 -13.60 -6.93 -18.77
N GLU A 176 -13.42 -6.46 -19.98
CA GLU A 176 -12.34 -6.87 -20.88
C GLU A 176 -11.08 -6.00 -20.76
N SER A 177 -11.16 -4.78 -20.18
CA SER A 177 -9.98 -4.09 -19.66
C SER A 177 -9.29 -4.93 -18.59
N ALA A 178 -10.02 -5.86 -18.05
CA ALA A 178 -9.66 -7.01 -17.26
C ALA A 178 -8.84 -8.11 -18.00
N TYR A 179 -8.41 -7.91 -19.23
CA TYR A 179 -7.43 -8.82 -19.83
C TYR A 179 -6.21 -9.04 -18.92
N LEU A 180 -5.85 -8.01 -18.20
CA LEU A 180 -4.77 -8.05 -17.22
C LEU A 180 -5.27 -8.42 -15.80
N VAL A 181 -6.58 -8.46 -15.58
CA VAL A 181 -7.19 -8.76 -14.27
C VAL A 181 -8.59 -9.34 -14.49
N ARG A 182 -8.78 -10.63 -14.26
CA ARG A 182 -10.11 -11.24 -14.21
C ARG A 182 -10.75 -10.89 -12.87
N TYR A 183 -11.84 -10.15 -12.86
CA TYR A 183 -12.56 -9.80 -11.63
C TYR A 183 -14.04 -9.54 -11.88
N ASP A 184 -14.84 -9.75 -10.84
CA ASP A 184 -16.26 -9.43 -10.84
C ASP A 184 -16.49 -8.05 -10.22
N TYR A 185 -16.30 -6.98 -11.02
CA TYR A 185 -16.42 -5.61 -10.56
C TYR A 185 -17.85 -5.13 -10.32
N ASN A 186 -18.87 -5.92 -10.66
CA ASN A 186 -20.28 -5.56 -10.46
C ASN A 186 -20.61 -5.31 -8.98
N LYS A 187 -19.77 -5.82 -8.06
CA LYS A 187 -19.92 -5.60 -6.62
C LYS A 187 -19.39 -4.26 -6.14
N MET A 188 -18.56 -3.54 -6.93
CA MET A 188 -17.92 -2.28 -6.54
C MET A 188 -18.61 -1.09 -7.22
N THR A 189 -19.91 -0.90 -7.00
CA THR A 189 -20.71 0.08 -7.71
C THR A 189 -20.94 1.40 -6.98
N GLY A 190 -20.53 1.52 -5.70
CA GLY A 190 -20.83 2.65 -4.85
C GLY A 190 -19.62 3.44 -4.37
N PHE A 191 -19.78 4.74 -4.12
CA PHE A 191 -18.78 5.59 -3.49
C PHE A 191 -18.26 5.01 -2.16
N PHE A 192 -19.15 4.47 -1.34
CA PHE A 192 -18.81 3.85 -0.06
C PHE A 192 -17.89 2.64 -0.22
N SER A 193 -18.06 1.82 -1.26
CA SER A 193 -17.18 0.67 -1.53
C SER A 193 -15.76 1.13 -1.86
N VAL A 194 -15.63 2.18 -2.68
CA VAL A 194 -14.33 2.75 -3.05
C VAL A 194 -13.64 3.32 -1.82
N MET A 195 -14.36 4.09 -1.00
CA MET A 195 -13.81 4.68 0.23
C MET A 195 -13.40 3.59 1.23
N ALA A 196 -14.18 2.54 1.39
CA ALA A 196 -13.85 1.42 2.26
C ALA A 196 -12.57 0.71 1.82
N VAL A 197 -12.39 0.50 0.52
CA VAL A 197 -11.16 -0.08 -0.04
C VAL A 197 -9.95 0.83 0.20
N ILE A 198 -10.05 2.12 -0.09
CA ILE A 198 -8.97 3.08 0.17
C ILE A 198 -8.61 3.09 1.67
N LEU A 199 -9.61 3.12 2.54
CA LEU A 199 -9.39 3.08 3.99
C LEU A 199 -8.66 1.80 4.41
N SER A 200 -9.04 0.64 3.88
CA SER A 200 -8.38 -0.63 4.22
C SER A 200 -6.93 -0.68 3.74
N MET A 201 -6.62 -0.08 2.59
CA MET A 201 -5.24 0.06 2.11
C MET A 201 -4.41 0.95 3.04
N VAL A 202 -4.95 2.10 3.44
CA VAL A 202 -4.31 3.01 4.40
C VAL A 202 -4.06 2.30 5.72
N MET A 203 -5.07 1.58 6.25
CA MET A 203 -4.93 0.83 7.50
C MET A 203 -3.89 -0.29 7.39
N SER A 204 -3.79 -0.96 6.25
CA SER A 204 -2.76 -1.98 5.98
C SER A 204 -1.36 -1.37 5.94
N VAL A 205 -1.18 -0.19 5.35
CA VAL A 205 0.11 0.54 5.38
C VAL A 205 0.49 0.94 6.81
N VAL A 206 -0.44 1.49 7.58
CA VAL A 206 -0.23 1.84 8.99
C VAL A 206 0.18 0.63 9.81
N MET A 207 -0.48 -0.52 9.61
CA MET A 207 -0.14 -1.79 10.25
C MET A 207 1.29 -2.23 9.91
N LEU A 208 1.66 -2.23 8.63
CA LEU A 208 3.01 -2.65 8.18
C LEU A 208 4.10 -1.74 8.76
N ILE A 209 3.89 -0.42 8.74
CA ILE A 209 4.82 0.55 9.32
C ILE A 209 5.00 0.30 10.82
N THR A 210 3.90 0.09 11.56
CA THR A 210 3.97 -0.13 13.01
C THR A 210 4.65 -1.45 13.36
N LEU A 211 4.33 -2.51 12.62
CA LEU A 211 4.93 -3.82 12.80
C LEU A 211 6.43 -3.78 12.53
N GLN A 212 6.84 -3.16 11.41
CA GLN A 212 8.26 -2.98 11.10
C GLN A 212 8.97 -2.15 12.16
N PHE A 213 8.35 -1.04 12.59
CA PHE A 213 8.90 -0.19 13.63
C PHE A 213 9.13 -0.98 14.93
N MET A 214 8.14 -1.77 15.35
CA MET A 214 8.25 -2.65 16.52
C MET A 214 9.46 -3.60 16.41
N ILE A 215 9.55 -4.31 15.28
CA ILE A 215 10.66 -5.25 15.04
C ILE A 215 12.00 -4.51 15.02
N SER A 216 12.07 -3.35 14.37
CA SER A 216 13.28 -2.53 14.29
C SER A 216 13.74 -2.00 15.64
N VAL A 217 12.82 -1.68 16.53
CA VAL A 217 13.15 -1.21 17.89
C VAL A 217 13.66 -2.34 18.76
N ILE A 218 13.13 -3.56 18.59
CA ILE A 218 13.48 -4.73 19.42
C ILE A 218 14.77 -5.40 18.93
N LEU A 219 14.85 -5.73 17.65
CA LEU A 219 15.90 -6.54 17.06
C LEU A 219 16.99 -5.70 16.36
N GLY A 220 16.60 -4.61 15.73
CA GLY A 220 17.47 -3.75 14.94
C GLY A 220 16.83 -3.29 13.64
N GLN A 221 17.42 -2.26 13.05
CA GLN A 221 16.87 -1.61 11.84
C GLN A 221 16.88 -2.55 10.63
N ILE A 222 17.96 -3.30 10.43
CA ILE A 222 18.13 -4.23 9.31
C ILE A 222 17.18 -5.42 9.46
N GLU A 223 17.08 -5.97 10.65
CA GLU A 223 16.19 -7.08 10.98
C GLU A 223 14.72 -6.73 10.77
N GLY A 224 14.34 -5.51 11.14
CA GLY A 224 12.99 -4.99 10.86
C GLY A 224 12.68 -4.90 9.37
N TYR A 225 13.64 -4.41 8.57
CA TYR A 225 13.50 -4.34 7.11
C TYR A 225 13.38 -5.73 6.48
N ILE A 226 14.27 -6.66 6.84
CA ILE A 226 14.26 -8.03 6.32
C ILE A 226 12.95 -8.75 6.71
N SER A 227 12.52 -8.62 7.96
CA SER A 227 11.32 -9.30 8.47
C SER A 227 10.07 -8.86 7.72
N ILE A 228 9.86 -7.54 7.51
CA ILE A 228 8.67 -7.07 6.83
C ILE A 228 8.69 -7.43 5.34
N THR A 229 9.87 -7.39 4.72
CA THR A 229 10.03 -7.80 3.32
C THR A 229 9.74 -9.30 3.17
N ALA A 230 10.25 -10.14 4.06
CA ALA A 230 10.00 -11.58 4.06
C ALA A 230 8.51 -11.91 4.27
N LEU A 231 7.84 -11.23 5.22
CA LEU A 231 6.39 -11.37 5.44
C LEU A 231 5.59 -10.97 4.20
N SER A 232 6.01 -9.92 3.52
CA SER A 232 5.33 -9.43 2.32
C SER A 232 5.53 -10.36 1.12
N VAL A 233 6.70 -10.97 1.00
CA VAL A 233 6.96 -12.03 0.02
C VAL A 233 6.14 -13.28 0.37
N ALA A 234 6.07 -13.67 1.64
CA ALA A 234 5.22 -14.77 2.08
C ALA A 234 3.74 -14.53 1.76
N ALA A 235 3.27 -13.29 1.85
CA ALA A 235 1.91 -12.90 1.47
C ALA A 235 1.59 -13.19 0.00
N ILE A 236 2.57 -13.21 -0.90
CA ILE A 236 2.38 -13.56 -2.32
C ILE A 236 1.94 -15.02 -2.45
N PHE A 237 2.57 -15.92 -1.68
CA PHE A 237 2.37 -17.36 -1.80
C PHE A 237 1.28 -17.91 -0.89
N VAL A 238 1.01 -17.24 0.21
CA VAL A 238 0.04 -17.70 1.21
C VAL A 238 -1.21 -16.84 1.20
N ASP A 239 -2.33 -17.45 0.82
CA ASP A 239 -3.64 -16.81 0.85
C ASP A 239 -4.22 -16.92 2.27
N SER A 240 -3.88 -15.94 3.11
CA SER A 240 -4.39 -15.84 4.47
C SER A 240 -4.58 -14.36 4.86
N CYS A 241 -5.77 -14.02 5.31
CA CYS A 241 -6.08 -12.69 5.80
C CYS A 241 -5.24 -12.25 7.01
N PHE A 242 -4.60 -13.21 7.71
CA PHE A 242 -3.73 -12.93 8.86
C PHE A 242 -2.28 -12.60 8.48
N ILE A 243 -1.88 -12.72 7.23
CA ILE A 243 -0.54 -12.31 6.81
C ILE A 243 -0.54 -10.81 6.48
N PRO A 244 0.26 -10.01 7.21
CA PRO A 244 0.43 -8.59 6.89
C PRO A 244 0.90 -8.43 5.44
N GLY A 245 0.28 -7.52 4.71
CA GLY A 245 0.55 -7.32 3.28
C GLY A 245 -0.59 -7.77 2.37
N ASN A 246 -1.33 -8.83 2.70
CA ASN A 246 -2.48 -9.25 1.90
C ASN A 246 -3.56 -8.16 1.77
N GLY A 247 -3.69 -7.31 2.78
CA GLY A 247 -4.58 -6.15 2.74
C GLY A 247 -4.18 -5.04 1.74
N LEU A 248 -3.02 -5.12 1.09
CA LEU A 248 -2.63 -4.22 0.00
C LEU A 248 -2.91 -4.80 -1.39
N MET A 249 -3.33 -6.06 -1.48
CA MET A 249 -3.63 -6.73 -2.74
C MET A 249 -5.12 -6.62 -3.05
N LEU A 250 -5.52 -5.68 -3.90
CA LEU A 250 -6.94 -5.42 -4.21
C LEU A 250 -7.68 -6.63 -4.76
N ILE A 251 -6.99 -7.45 -5.57
CA ILE A 251 -7.62 -8.63 -6.19
C ILE A 251 -8.15 -9.63 -5.16
N ARG A 252 -7.62 -9.63 -3.93
CA ARG A 252 -8.01 -10.55 -2.87
C ARG A 252 -9.22 -10.09 -2.05
N TYR A 253 -9.77 -8.92 -2.35
CA TYR A 253 -10.98 -8.44 -1.67
C TYR A 253 -12.23 -9.09 -2.25
N SER A 254 -13.24 -9.26 -1.41
CA SER A 254 -14.55 -9.82 -1.79
C SER A 254 -15.30 -9.01 -2.85
N TYR A 255 -14.86 -7.79 -3.14
CA TYR A 255 -15.37 -6.96 -4.24
C TYR A 255 -14.90 -7.46 -5.61
N PHE A 256 -13.74 -8.12 -5.67
CA PHE A 256 -13.10 -8.54 -6.92
C PHE A 256 -13.07 -10.06 -7.08
N LEU A 257 -13.02 -10.79 -5.98
CA LEU A 257 -12.92 -12.26 -5.98
C LEU A 257 -14.06 -12.88 -5.17
N SER A 258 -14.74 -13.88 -5.72
CA SER A 258 -15.69 -14.71 -4.99
C SER A 258 -14.94 -15.49 -3.90
N GLY A 259 -15.28 -15.26 -2.62
CA GLY A 259 -14.54 -15.83 -1.49
C GLY A 259 -13.36 -14.99 -1.00
N GLY A 260 -13.14 -13.80 -1.58
CA GLY A 260 -12.12 -12.87 -1.14
C GLY A 260 -12.38 -12.27 0.26
N TYR A 261 -11.41 -11.53 0.77
CA TYR A 261 -11.45 -10.98 2.12
C TYR A 261 -12.47 -9.86 2.28
N ASN A 262 -13.16 -9.87 3.42
CA ASN A 262 -14.03 -8.76 3.78
C ASN A 262 -13.18 -7.54 4.19
N VAL A 263 -13.49 -6.38 3.61
CA VAL A 263 -12.78 -5.11 3.89
C VAL A 263 -12.84 -4.74 5.36
N ILE A 264 -13.99 -4.92 6.01
CA ILE A 264 -14.15 -4.62 7.44
C ILE A 264 -13.23 -5.49 8.28
N PHE A 265 -13.13 -6.78 7.95
CA PHE A 265 -12.25 -7.71 8.66
C PHE A 265 -10.78 -7.26 8.56
N ILE A 266 -10.33 -6.87 7.36
CA ILE A 266 -8.95 -6.38 7.17
C ILE A 266 -8.70 -5.11 8.00
N CYS A 267 -9.64 -4.15 8.03
CA CYS A 267 -9.52 -2.96 8.85
C CYS A 267 -9.40 -3.29 10.34
N VAL A 268 -10.27 -4.15 10.86
CA VAL A 268 -10.26 -4.56 12.28
C VAL A 268 -8.95 -5.28 12.62
N TYR A 269 -8.51 -6.21 11.78
CA TYR A 269 -7.24 -6.90 11.95
C TYR A 269 -6.06 -5.92 11.97
N ALA A 270 -6.01 -4.98 11.01
CA ALA A 270 -4.96 -3.97 10.95
C ALA A 270 -4.92 -3.09 12.21
N ILE A 271 -6.08 -2.70 12.74
CA ILE A 271 -6.17 -1.94 14.00
C ILE A 271 -5.59 -2.75 15.16
N ILE A 272 -6.00 -4.01 15.32
CA ILE A 272 -5.54 -4.88 16.41
C ILE A 272 -4.02 -5.04 16.36
N VAL A 273 -3.47 -5.40 15.20
CA VAL A 273 -2.01 -5.57 15.04
C VAL A 273 -1.27 -4.26 15.31
N THR A 274 -1.79 -3.13 14.84
CA THR A 274 -1.20 -1.80 15.09
C THR A 274 -1.16 -1.49 16.59
N ILE A 275 -2.26 -1.71 17.32
CA ILE A 275 -2.32 -1.48 18.77
C ILE A 275 -1.32 -2.38 19.50
N ILE A 276 -1.30 -3.68 19.20
CA ILE A 276 -0.38 -4.63 19.82
C ILE A 276 1.07 -4.20 19.57
N SER A 277 1.41 -3.92 18.32
CA SER A 277 2.78 -3.52 17.95
C SER A 277 3.20 -2.21 18.62
N TYR A 278 2.29 -1.24 18.73
CA TYR A 278 2.53 0.01 19.45
C TYR A 278 2.79 -0.23 20.94
N VAL A 279 1.94 -1.03 21.59
CA VAL A 279 2.05 -1.33 23.04
C VAL A 279 3.38 -2.04 23.32
N VAL A 280 3.72 -3.05 22.52
CA VAL A 280 4.99 -3.79 22.66
C VAL A 280 6.19 -2.85 22.48
N SER A 281 6.18 -2.00 21.47
CA SER A 281 7.23 -0.99 21.24
C SER A 281 7.37 -0.05 22.44
N ASN A 282 6.27 0.40 23.01
CA ASN A 282 6.27 1.33 24.14
C ASN A 282 6.80 0.67 25.43
N ILE A 283 6.41 -0.58 25.70
CA ILE A 283 6.91 -1.35 26.86
C ILE A 283 8.41 -1.57 26.70
N TYR A 284 8.86 -2.03 25.54
CA TYR A 284 10.29 -2.28 25.29
C TYR A 284 11.13 -1.01 25.45
N MET A 285 10.68 0.11 24.87
CA MET A 285 11.39 1.40 24.99
C MET A 285 11.45 1.94 26.42
N LYS A 286 10.47 1.61 27.29
CA LYS A 286 10.54 1.99 28.71
C LYS A 286 11.56 1.16 29.50
N GLN A 287 11.75 -0.09 29.11
CA GLN A 287 12.67 -1.03 29.79
C GLN A 287 14.12 -0.88 29.32
N LYS A 288 14.33 -0.45 28.08
CA LYS A 288 15.67 -0.29 27.52
C LYS A 288 16.33 0.94 28.14
N ASP A 289 17.39 0.73 28.91
CA ASP A 289 18.27 1.81 29.36
C ASP A 289 18.99 2.38 28.14
N ILE A 290 18.64 3.61 27.78
CA ILE A 290 19.28 4.37 26.71
C ILE A 290 20.36 5.21 27.40
N LEU A 291 21.43 4.56 27.81
CA LEU A 291 22.68 5.18 28.24
C LEU A 291 23.76 4.93 27.18
#